data_90ccb09a9cbff087171df7fbe563790b
#
_entry.id   90ccb09a9cbff087171df7fbe563790b
#
_cell.length_a   1.000
_cell.length_b   1.000
_cell.length_c   1.000
_cell.angle_alpha   90.00
_cell.angle_beta   90.00
_cell.angle_gamma   90.00
#
_symmetry.space_group_name_H-M   'P 1'
#
loop_
_entity.id
_entity.type
_entity.pdbx_description
1 polymer ?
#
loop_
_entity_poly.entity_id
_entity_poly.type
_entity_poly.pdbx_seq_one_letter_code
_entity_poly.pdbx_strand_id
1 'polypeptide(L)'
;MHKNYLAIDIGASSGRHIVGWMENGVLRTEEVYRFPNSVRRVDGHLEWDIDSLFANVKQGIREAFAKFPEIESLSIDTWAVDYVLLKNGQPLYPVYAYRDDRTQAVIP
;
A
#
# COMPACT_ATOMS: atom_id res chain seq x y z
N MET A 1 21.32 17.71 12.27
CA MET A 1 20.68 16.94 11.20
C MET A 1 20.13 15.65 11.75
N HIS A 2 18.98 15.27 11.33
CA HIS A 2 18.35 14.02 11.72
C HIS A 2 18.21 13.10 10.51
N LYS A 3 18.02 11.81 10.78
CA LYS A 3 17.74 10.82 9.74
C LYS A 3 16.24 10.76 9.50
N ASN A 4 15.86 10.64 8.23
CA ASN A 4 14.46 10.53 7.83
C ASN A 4 14.17 9.09 7.42
N TYR A 5 12.99 8.61 7.77
CA TYR A 5 12.52 7.26 7.47
C TYR A 5 11.15 7.36 6.83
N LEU A 6 10.90 6.56 5.80
CA LEU A 6 9.61 6.56 5.11
C LEU A 6 8.81 5.32 5.52
N ALA A 7 7.61 5.54 6.01
CA ALA A 7 6.65 4.49 6.28
C ALA A 7 5.51 4.58 5.26
N ILE A 8 5.23 3.46 4.61
CA ILE A 8 4.12 3.35 3.65
C ILE A 8 3.09 2.42 4.29
N ASP A 9 1.97 2.99 4.70
CA ASP A 9 0.91 2.28 5.40
C ASP A 9 -0.30 2.14 4.47
N ILE A 10 -0.55 0.92 4.02
CA ILE A 10 -1.59 0.65 3.03
C ILE A 10 -2.76 -0.04 3.72
N GLY A 11 -3.81 0.73 3.97
CA GLY A 11 -5.04 0.19 4.50
C GLY A 11 -6.02 -0.21 3.40
N ALA A 12 -7.08 -0.89 3.79
CA ALA A 12 -8.08 -1.38 2.85
C ALA A 12 -8.94 -0.25 2.25
N SER A 13 -8.93 0.95 2.82
CA SER A 13 -9.71 2.08 2.33
C SER A 13 -8.86 3.29 1.94
N SER A 14 -7.63 3.37 2.42
CA SER A 14 -6.69 4.42 2.02
C SER A 14 -5.27 4.02 2.35
N GLY A 15 -4.32 4.52 1.56
CA GLY A 15 -2.91 4.37 1.85
C GLY A 15 -2.28 5.73 2.12
N ARG A 16 -1.17 5.72 2.84
CA ARG A 16 -0.45 6.96 3.17
C ARG A 16 1.04 6.74 3.24
N HIS A 17 1.75 7.79 2.89
CA HIS A 17 3.22 7.85 2.98
C HIS A 17 3.55 8.86 4.06
N ILE A 18 4.30 8.43 5.07
CA ILE A 18 4.64 9.26 6.23
C ILE A 18 6.14 9.25 6.39
N VAL A 19 6.74 10.44 6.44
CA VAL A 19 8.16 10.57 6.78
C VAL A 19 8.26 10.86 8.28
N GLY A 20 9.12 10.11 8.95
CA GLY A 20 9.36 10.27 10.38
C GLY A 20 10.82 10.53 10.67
N TRP A 21 11.08 11.27 11.74
CA TRP A 21 12.42 11.56 12.23
C TRP A 21 12.40 11.83 13.72
N MET A 22 13.55 11.67 14.36
CA MET A 22 13.69 12.00 15.77
C MET A 22 14.25 13.42 15.89
N GLU A 23 13.64 14.21 16.73
CA GLU A 23 14.07 15.58 17.01
C GLU A 23 14.03 15.79 18.52
N ASN A 24 15.23 15.98 19.12
CA ASN A 24 15.35 16.16 20.57
C ASN A 24 14.66 15.05 21.38
N GLY A 25 14.81 13.80 20.93
CA GLY A 25 14.20 12.65 21.59
C GLY A 25 12.71 12.48 21.34
N VAL A 26 12.11 13.29 20.48
CA VAL A 26 10.68 13.22 20.15
C VAL A 26 10.53 12.79 18.70
N LEU A 27 9.65 11.82 18.46
CA LEU A 27 9.32 11.40 17.09
C LEU A 27 8.44 12.46 16.44
N ARG A 28 8.91 12.96 15.30
CA ARG A 28 8.15 13.86 14.43
C ARG A 28 7.74 13.10 13.19
N THR A 29 6.55 13.38 12.68
CA THR A 29 6.05 12.76 11.46
C THR A 29 5.38 13.79 10.58
N GLU A 30 5.43 13.54 9.27
CA GLU A 30 4.73 14.34 8.29
C GLU A 30 4.16 13.43 7.21
N GLU A 31 2.86 13.53 6.97
CA GLU A 31 2.22 12.81 5.88
C GLU A 31 2.51 13.55 4.57
N VAL A 32 3.15 12.88 3.63
CA VAL A 32 3.58 13.49 2.36
C VAL A 32 2.70 13.09 1.18
N TYR A 33 1.95 12.00 1.31
CA TYR A 33 1.07 11.54 0.24
C TYR A 33 -0.03 10.64 0.82
N ARG A 34 -1.23 10.80 0.31
CA ARG A 34 -2.37 9.95 0.69
C ARG A 34 -3.16 9.61 -0.57
N PHE A 35 -3.65 8.39 -0.66
CA PHE A 35 -4.44 7.94 -1.80
C PHE A 35 -5.60 7.07 -1.33
N PRO A 36 -6.73 7.11 -2.04
CA PRO A 36 -7.83 6.19 -1.75
C PRO A 36 -7.47 4.78 -2.23
N ASN A 37 -7.92 3.80 -1.49
CA ASN A 37 -7.78 2.40 -1.86
C ASN A 37 -9.12 1.73 -1.58
N SER A 38 -9.57 0.88 -2.49
CA SER A 38 -10.86 0.21 -2.30
C SER A 38 -10.97 -0.99 -3.23
N VAL A 39 -11.78 -1.94 -2.82
CA VAL A 39 -12.20 -3.02 -3.71
C VAL A 39 -13.17 -2.46 -4.74
N ARG A 40 -13.19 -3.10 -5.90
CA ARG A 40 -14.20 -2.84 -6.93
C ARG A 40 -14.98 -4.11 -7.19
N ARG A 41 -16.25 -3.95 -7.55
CA ARG A 41 -17.09 -5.09 -7.91
C ARG A 41 -17.09 -5.25 -9.42
N VAL A 42 -16.63 -6.39 -9.88
CA VAL A 42 -16.55 -6.72 -11.31
C VAL A 42 -17.13 -8.11 -11.49
N ASP A 43 -18.15 -8.24 -12.33
CA ASP A 43 -18.82 -9.51 -12.62
C ASP A 43 -19.24 -10.28 -11.36
N GLY A 44 -19.72 -9.56 -10.35
CA GLY A 44 -20.19 -10.15 -9.09
C GLY A 44 -19.09 -10.47 -8.09
N HIS A 45 -17.83 -10.24 -8.42
CA HIS A 45 -16.69 -10.48 -7.52
C HIS A 45 -16.08 -9.18 -7.03
N LEU A 46 -15.48 -9.23 -5.84
CA LEU A 46 -14.71 -8.11 -5.30
C LEU A 46 -13.24 -8.33 -5.60
N GLU A 47 -12.62 -7.33 -6.20
CA GLU A 47 -11.21 -7.43 -6.59
C GLU A 47 -10.46 -6.13 -6.30
N TRP A 48 -9.14 -6.25 -6.19
CA TRP A 48 -8.24 -5.11 -6.03
C TRP A 48 -7.67 -4.68 -7.38
N ASP A 49 -7.53 -3.37 -7.56
CA ASP A 49 -6.79 -2.81 -8.68
C ASP A 49 -5.32 -2.64 -8.24
N ILE A 50 -4.53 -3.70 -8.40
CA ILE A 50 -3.13 -3.67 -7.93
C ILE A 50 -2.25 -2.76 -8.78
N ASP A 51 -2.60 -2.53 -10.04
CA ASP A 51 -1.84 -1.61 -10.90
C ASP A 51 -1.97 -0.18 -10.40
N SER A 52 -3.19 0.23 -10.04
CA SER A 52 -3.44 1.53 -9.43
C SER A 52 -2.76 1.65 -8.06
N LEU A 53 -2.84 0.58 -7.26
CA LEU A 53 -2.20 0.55 -5.95
C LEU A 53 -0.69 0.76 -6.08
N PHE A 54 -0.05 0.02 -6.98
CA PHE A 54 1.39 0.13 -7.19
C PHE A 54 1.79 1.49 -7.75
N ALA A 55 0.99 2.05 -8.65
CA ALA A 55 1.22 3.40 -9.17
C ALA A 55 1.20 4.45 -8.05
N ASN A 56 0.26 4.32 -7.11
CA ASN A 56 0.16 5.22 -5.96
C ASN A 56 1.33 5.03 -5.00
N VAL A 57 1.78 3.79 -4.76
CA VAL A 57 2.96 3.54 -3.93
C VAL A 57 4.18 4.26 -4.51
N LYS A 58 4.40 4.11 -5.81
CA LYS A 58 5.52 4.78 -6.49
C LYS A 58 5.40 6.30 -6.45
N GLN A 59 4.20 6.83 -6.67
CA GLN A 59 3.97 8.27 -6.65
C GLN A 59 4.27 8.84 -5.26
N GLY A 60 3.82 8.16 -4.21
CA GLY A 60 4.10 8.60 -2.85
C GLY A 60 5.57 8.59 -2.50
N ILE A 61 6.34 7.61 -3.04
CA ILE A 61 7.79 7.59 -2.87
C ILE A 61 8.41 8.83 -3.54
N ARG A 62 7.97 9.17 -4.76
CA ARG A 62 8.44 10.38 -5.44
C ARG A 62 8.15 11.64 -4.62
N GLU A 63 6.93 11.74 -4.09
CA GLU A 63 6.54 12.88 -3.25
C GLU A 63 7.40 12.97 -2.00
N ALA A 64 7.68 11.83 -1.35
CA ALA A 64 8.50 11.78 -0.16
C ALA A 64 9.93 12.28 -0.43
N PHE A 65 10.56 11.79 -1.50
CA PHE A 65 11.92 12.18 -1.86
C PHE A 65 12.00 13.61 -2.38
N ALA A 66 10.94 14.14 -2.97
CA ALA A 66 10.90 15.54 -3.39
C ALA A 66 10.93 16.48 -2.20
N LYS A 67 10.30 16.08 -1.09
CA LYS A 67 10.22 16.91 0.11
C LYS A 67 11.33 16.61 1.10
N PHE A 68 11.78 15.37 1.20
CA PHE A 68 12.82 14.90 2.09
C PHE A 68 13.85 14.10 1.28
N PRO A 69 14.83 14.79 0.65
CA PRO A 69 15.77 14.09 -0.26
C PRO A 69 16.65 13.04 0.44
N GLU A 70 16.83 13.14 1.76
CA GLU A 70 17.69 12.23 2.51
C GLU A 70 16.85 11.28 3.36
N ILE A 71 16.34 10.23 2.73
CA ILE A 71 15.58 9.16 3.40
C ILE A 71 16.49 7.95 3.53
N GLU A 72 16.70 7.49 4.76
CA GLU A 72 17.60 6.37 5.07
C GLU A 72 17.04 5.02 4.65
N SER A 73 15.74 4.82 4.87
CA SER A 73 15.08 3.56 4.57
C SER A 73 13.59 3.76 4.42
N LEU A 74 12.94 2.77 3.83
CA LEU A 74 11.50 2.73 3.78
C LEU A 74 11.00 1.35 4.17
N SER A 75 9.79 1.29 4.67
CA SER A 75 9.09 0.04 4.91
C SER A 75 7.62 0.18 4.54
N ILE A 76 7.00 -0.96 4.28
CA ILE A 76 5.60 -1.01 3.86
C ILE A 76 4.89 -1.99 4.78
N ASP A 77 3.73 -1.58 5.30
CA ASP A 77 2.80 -2.50 5.91
C ASP A 77 1.45 -2.43 5.19
N THR A 78 0.68 -3.49 5.31
CA THR A 78 -0.59 -3.59 4.62
C THR A 78 -1.49 -4.60 5.36
N TRP A 79 -2.71 -4.77 4.85
CA TRP A 79 -3.64 -5.76 5.40
C TRP A 79 -3.17 -7.18 5.06
N ALA A 80 -3.73 -8.16 5.75
CA ALA A 80 -3.37 -9.56 5.59
C ALA A 80 -4.40 -10.30 4.72
N VAL A 81 -4.16 -11.57 4.50
CA VAL A 81 -5.00 -12.60 3.90
C VAL A 81 -5.28 -12.49 2.41
N ASP A 82 -4.77 -11.46 1.74
CA ASP A 82 -4.85 -11.35 0.30
C ASP A 82 -3.53 -11.77 -0.36
N TYR A 83 -3.61 -12.18 -1.61
CA TYR A 83 -2.44 -12.64 -2.35
C TYR A 83 -2.64 -12.42 -3.85
N VAL A 84 -1.53 -12.44 -4.57
CA VAL A 84 -1.51 -12.36 -6.02
C VAL A 84 -0.84 -13.61 -6.55
N LEU A 85 -1.51 -14.29 -7.48
CA LEU A 85 -0.91 -15.43 -8.17
C LEU A 85 -0.02 -14.91 -9.30
N LEU A 86 1.16 -15.49 -9.43
CA LEU A 86 2.11 -15.13 -10.48
C LEU A 86 2.31 -16.30 -11.43
N LYS A 87 2.48 -15.99 -12.71
CA LYS A 87 2.89 -16.95 -13.71
C LYS A 87 3.98 -16.32 -14.57
N ASN A 88 5.14 -16.96 -14.61
CA ASN A 88 6.31 -16.45 -15.34
C ASN A 88 6.68 -15.03 -14.88
N GLY A 89 6.57 -14.76 -13.58
CA GLY A 89 6.89 -13.46 -13.01
C GLY A 89 5.84 -12.37 -13.23
N GLN A 90 4.70 -12.71 -13.83
CA GLN A 90 3.64 -11.74 -14.11
C GLN A 90 2.40 -12.04 -13.26
N PRO A 91 1.74 -10.99 -12.75
CA PRO A 91 0.49 -11.20 -12.00
C PRO A 91 -0.59 -11.81 -12.88
N LEU A 92 -1.36 -12.73 -12.30
CA LEU A 92 -2.59 -13.23 -12.91
C LEU A 92 -3.76 -12.41 -12.39
N TYR A 93 -4.56 -11.87 -13.30
CA TYR A 93 -5.76 -11.10 -12.96
C TYR A 93 -7.02 -11.95 -13.11
N PRO A 94 -8.08 -11.65 -12.35
CA PRO A 94 -8.19 -10.58 -11.35
C PRO A 94 -7.51 -10.96 -10.02
N VAL A 95 -7.24 -9.95 -9.19
CA VAL A 95 -6.76 -10.14 -7.83
C VAL A 95 -7.96 -9.99 -6.90
N TYR A 96 -8.44 -11.10 -6.37
CA TYR A 96 -9.64 -11.11 -5.54
C TYR A 96 -9.38 -10.56 -4.15
N ALA A 97 -10.35 -9.82 -3.62
CA ALA A 97 -10.28 -9.29 -2.27
C ALA A 97 -10.79 -10.32 -1.27
N TYR A 98 -10.30 -10.25 -0.03
CA TYR A 98 -10.67 -11.21 1.02
C TYR A 98 -12.17 -11.21 1.34
N ARG A 99 -12.89 -10.14 1.04
CA ARG A 99 -14.32 -10.05 1.25
C ARG A 99 -15.15 -10.60 0.08
N ASP A 100 -14.48 -11.06 -0.99
CA ASP A 100 -15.18 -11.73 -2.07
C ASP A 100 -15.74 -13.06 -1.59
N ASP A 101 -16.87 -13.44 -2.11
CA ASP A 101 -17.58 -14.65 -1.67
C ASP A 101 -17.29 -15.89 -2.51
N ARG A 102 -16.33 -15.83 -3.46
CA ARG A 102 -16.03 -16.93 -4.38
C ARG A 102 -15.67 -18.24 -3.70
N THR A 103 -15.18 -18.18 -2.46
CA THR A 103 -14.77 -19.36 -1.72
C THR A 103 -15.86 -19.94 -0.84
N GLN A 104 -17.02 -19.32 -0.74
CA GLN A 104 -18.10 -19.77 0.14
C GLN A 104 -18.59 -21.16 -0.23
N ALA A 105 -18.63 -21.47 -1.52
CA ALA A 105 -19.09 -22.76 -2.00
C ALA A 105 -18.14 -23.93 -1.68
N VAL A 106 -16.89 -23.65 -1.32
CA VAL A 106 -15.87 -24.67 -1.02
C VAL A 106 -15.53 -24.75 0.46
N ILE A 107 -16.11 -23.89 1.29
CA ILE A 107 -15.94 -23.96 2.74
C ILE A 107 -16.91 -25.01 3.27
N PRO A 108 -16.42 -26.05 3.99
CA PRO A 108 -17.28 -27.10 4.53
C PRO A 108 -18.21 -26.60 5.63
#